data_a07161d42106a155c9a848f98cd2e3a8
#
_entry.id   a07161d42106a155c9a848f98cd2e3a8
#
_cell.length_a   1.000
_cell.length_b   1.000
_cell.length_c   1.000
_cell.angle_alpha   90.00
_cell.angle_beta   90.00
_cell.angle_gamma   90.00
#
_symmetry.space_group_name_H-M   'P 1'
#
loop_
_entity.id
_entity.type
_entity.pdbx_description
1 polymer ?
#
loop_
_entity_poly.entity_id
_entity_poly.type
_entity_poly.pdbx_seq_one_letter_code
_entity_poly.pdbx_strand_id
1 'polypeptide(L)'
;MRFLVRSFQAIVLMIGIGVLHYALPQNDVVRINDTYEKRIDFGRTGLFWARHMGEDGRLQSNRDVFFIESFDVQDRPIVFRNEDTGWGWPFYFKFDTSNLQAEASNLRSAKSSAQVQWVKIRHYGWRNTFLSIYPNAVSLKPVSGPDETSFPWFNTVFLTLLGLVFWALRVRWLRFYARRLSPIFDAMEERLSNFWAWVRSFRKT
;
A
#
# COMPACT_ATOMS: atom_id res chain seq x y z
N MET A 1 -10.90 15.40 26.09
CA MET A 1 -9.92 14.28 26.05
C MET A 1 -10.40 13.08 25.23
N ARG A 2 -11.60 12.51 25.46
CA ARG A 2 -12.14 11.36 24.67
C ARG A 2 -12.27 11.65 23.16
N PHE A 3 -12.62 12.88 22.79
CA PHE A 3 -12.72 13.30 21.38
C PHE A 3 -11.34 13.27 20.67
N LEU A 4 -10.31 13.84 21.29
CA LEU A 4 -8.96 13.86 20.73
C LEU A 4 -8.40 12.45 20.54
N VAL A 5 -8.64 11.54 21.49
CA VAL A 5 -8.21 10.15 21.40
C VAL A 5 -8.93 9.45 20.23
N ARG A 6 -10.24 9.64 20.08
CA ARG A 6 -11.01 9.05 18.96
C ARG A 6 -10.58 9.61 17.60
N SER A 7 -10.31 10.93 17.53
CA SER A 7 -9.80 11.55 16.31
C SER A 7 -8.43 11.01 15.93
N PHE A 8 -7.52 10.86 16.91
CA PHE A 8 -6.23 10.24 16.68
C PHE A 8 -6.35 8.80 16.18
N GLN A 9 -7.20 7.99 16.82
CA GLN A 9 -7.45 6.61 16.40
C GLN A 9 -8.01 6.55 14.96
N ALA A 10 -8.93 7.45 14.61
CA ALA A 10 -9.48 7.53 13.25
C ALA A 10 -8.40 7.89 12.21
N ILE A 11 -7.51 8.83 12.53
CA ILE A 11 -6.39 9.21 11.66
C ILE A 11 -5.44 8.01 11.44
N VAL A 12 -5.05 7.33 12.52
CA VAL A 12 -4.18 6.15 12.42
C VAL A 12 -4.83 5.05 11.59
N LEU A 13 -6.13 4.82 11.77
CA LEU A 13 -6.88 3.85 10.97
C LEU A 13 -6.92 4.23 9.49
N MET A 14 -7.19 5.50 9.17
CA MET A 14 -7.19 5.99 7.77
C MET A 14 -5.82 5.84 7.12
N ILE A 15 -4.74 6.15 7.83
CA ILE A 15 -3.37 5.94 7.33
C ILE A 15 -3.13 4.45 7.07
N GLY A 16 -3.52 3.58 7.99
CA GLY A 16 -3.39 2.12 7.83
C GLY A 16 -4.15 1.59 6.61
N ILE A 17 -5.39 2.03 6.41
CA ILE A 17 -6.20 1.69 5.22
C ILE A 17 -5.52 2.20 3.95
N GLY A 18 -5.00 3.44 3.95
CA GLY A 18 -4.27 4.01 2.82
C GLY A 18 -3.02 3.20 2.46
N VAL A 19 -2.21 2.82 3.46
CA VAL A 19 -1.02 1.98 3.26
C VAL A 19 -1.39 0.60 2.71
N LEU A 20 -2.44 -0.03 3.23
CA LEU A 20 -2.93 -1.32 2.72
C LEU A 20 -3.44 -1.19 1.28
N HIS A 21 -4.22 -0.17 0.98
CA HIS A 21 -4.71 0.09 -0.38
C HIS A 21 -3.55 0.33 -1.37
N TYR A 22 -2.49 1.02 -0.94
CA TYR A 22 -1.29 1.21 -1.75
C TYR A 22 -0.55 -0.10 -2.01
N ALA A 23 -0.41 -0.93 -0.98
CA ALA A 23 0.44 -2.12 -1.03
C ALA A 23 -0.27 -3.34 -1.61
N LEU A 24 -1.58 -3.45 -1.48
CA LEU A 24 -2.33 -4.62 -1.97
C LEU A 24 -2.38 -4.65 -3.50
N PRO A 25 -2.27 -5.83 -4.13
CA PRO A 25 -2.35 -5.97 -5.58
C PRO A 25 -3.76 -5.63 -6.09
N GLN A 26 -3.77 -4.84 -7.14
CA GLN A 26 -4.96 -4.49 -7.91
C GLN A 26 -4.83 -5.08 -9.31
N ASN A 27 -5.94 -5.26 -10.00
CA ASN A 27 -5.96 -5.78 -11.37
C ASN A 27 -6.80 -4.86 -12.23
N ASP A 28 -6.22 -4.39 -13.33
CA ASP A 28 -6.93 -3.63 -14.36
C ASP A 28 -6.89 -4.40 -15.67
N VAL A 29 -8.02 -4.43 -16.39
CA VAL A 29 -8.09 -4.96 -17.74
C VAL A 29 -7.97 -3.79 -18.70
N VAL A 30 -6.91 -3.80 -19.47
CA VAL A 30 -6.54 -2.70 -20.38
C VAL A 30 -6.07 -3.20 -21.73
N ARG A 31 -6.04 -2.32 -22.70
CA ARG A 31 -5.37 -2.50 -23.98
C ARG A 31 -4.04 -1.77 -23.95
N ILE A 32 -2.93 -2.48 -24.14
CA ILE A 32 -1.59 -1.87 -24.21
C ILE A 32 -1.45 -1.20 -25.57
N ASN A 33 -1.14 0.09 -25.57
CA ASN A 33 -0.92 0.90 -26.76
C ASN A 33 0.54 0.96 -27.14
N ASP A 34 1.39 1.30 -26.17
CA ASP A 34 2.83 1.43 -26.39
C ASP A 34 3.62 1.15 -25.10
N THR A 35 4.93 1.01 -25.29
CA THR A 35 5.89 0.87 -24.19
C THR A 35 7.08 1.78 -24.47
N TYR A 36 7.48 2.54 -23.47
CA TYR A 36 8.59 3.48 -23.60
C TYR A 36 9.45 3.54 -22.34
N GLU A 37 10.63 4.07 -22.51
CA GLU A 37 11.57 4.37 -21.42
C GLU A 37 11.69 5.88 -21.26
N LYS A 38 11.70 6.34 -20.02
CA LYS A 38 11.83 7.76 -19.72
C LYS A 38 12.71 7.97 -18.51
N ARG A 39 13.63 8.92 -18.60
CA ARG A 39 14.40 9.38 -17.46
C ARG A 39 13.54 10.18 -16.50
N ILE A 40 13.54 9.79 -15.25
CA ILE A 40 12.74 10.42 -14.19
C ILE A 40 13.66 10.97 -13.12
N ASP A 41 13.45 12.24 -12.78
CA ASP A 41 14.01 12.88 -11.61
C ASP A 41 13.05 12.72 -10.45
N PHE A 42 13.44 11.98 -9.41
CA PHE A 42 12.51 11.57 -8.34
C PHE A 42 12.08 12.72 -7.45
N GLY A 43 12.88 13.78 -7.31
CA GLY A 43 12.51 15.00 -6.61
C GLY A 43 11.72 14.75 -5.34
N ARG A 44 10.57 15.45 -5.20
CA ARG A 44 9.68 15.37 -4.02
C ARG A 44 8.85 14.10 -3.94
N THR A 45 8.72 13.35 -5.02
CA THR A 45 7.91 12.11 -5.10
C THR A 45 8.72 10.84 -4.94
N GLY A 46 10.00 10.95 -4.59
CA GLY A 46 10.93 9.83 -4.45
C GLY A 46 10.46 8.69 -3.52
N LEU A 47 9.55 8.98 -2.58
CA LEU A 47 8.97 7.96 -1.69
C LEU A 47 8.16 6.89 -2.44
N PHE A 48 7.57 7.23 -3.58
CA PHE A 48 6.70 6.35 -4.37
C PHE A 48 7.45 5.57 -5.46
N TRP A 49 8.77 5.75 -5.55
CA TRP A 49 9.61 5.09 -6.55
C TRP A 49 10.49 4.04 -5.88
N ALA A 50 10.84 2.99 -6.63
CA ALA A 50 11.75 1.99 -6.11
C ALA A 50 13.12 2.63 -5.80
N ARG A 51 13.66 2.32 -4.63
CA ARG A 51 14.94 2.86 -4.19
C ARG A 51 16.08 2.03 -4.76
N HIS A 52 16.99 2.67 -5.48
CA HIS A 52 18.21 2.06 -5.94
C HIS A 52 19.40 2.85 -5.37
N MET A 53 20.39 2.13 -4.88
CA MET A 53 21.68 2.69 -4.52
C MET A 53 22.58 2.69 -5.75
N GLY A 54 23.21 3.83 -6.04
CA GLY A 54 24.27 3.90 -7.03
C GLY A 54 25.52 3.15 -6.58
N GLU A 55 26.45 2.94 -7.48
CA GLU A 55 27.75 2.30 -7.18
C GLU A 55 28.55 3.06 -6.09
N ASP A 56 28.30 4.35 -5.94
CA ASP A 56 28.87 5.22 -4.92
C ASP A 56 28.18 5.11 -3.55
N GLY A 57 27.22 4.21 -3.38
CA GLY A 57 26.43 4.03 -2.15
C GLY A 57 25.41 5.14 -1.86
N ARG A 58 25.22 6.08 -2.80
CA ARG A 58 24.22 7.15 -2.67
C ARG A 58 22.93 6.78 -3.36
N LEU A 59 21.81 7.32 -2.86
CA LEU A 59 20.53 7.18 -3.54
C LEU A 59 20.58 7.93 -4.88
N GLN A 60 20.33 7.22 -5.98
CA GLN A 60 20.22 7.86 -7.28
C GLN A 60 19.04 8.83 -7.29
N SER A 61 19.30 10.08 -7.71
CA SER A 61 18.26 11.11 -7.82
C SER A 61 17.48 11.03 -9.14
N ASN A 62 18.03 10.38 -10.14
CA ASN A 62 17.40 10.16 -11.45
C ASN A 62 17.77 8.78 -11.99
N ARG A 63 16.91 8.22 -12.81
CA ARG A 63 17.18 7.01 -13.58
C ARG A 63 16.18 6.85 -14.71
N ASP A 64 16.50 5.94 -15.61
CA ASP A 64 15.59 5.52 -16.67
C ASP A 64 14.59 4.51 -16.10
N VAL A 65 13.32 4.76 -16.38
CA VAL A 65 12.19 3.96 -15.91
C VAL A 65 11.37 3.53 -17.12
N PHE A 66 11.01 2.27 -17.15
CA PHE A 66 10.10 1.73 -18.15
C PHE A 66 8.64 2.06 -17.82
N PHE A 67 7.89 2.38 -18.87
CA PHE A 67 6.47 2.66 -18.80
C PHE A 67 5.69 1.80 -19.79
N ILE A 68 4.47 1.46 -19.38
CA ILE A 68 3.49 0.77 -20.20
C ILE A 68 2.30 1.72 -20.38
N GLU A 69 2.11 2.23 -21.59
CA GLU A 69 0.97 3.06 -21.94
C GLU A 69 -0.21 2.19 -22.34
N SER A 70 -1.34 2.41 -21.70
CA SER A 70 -2.53 1.61 -21.93
C SER A 70 -3.80 2.44 -21.86
N PHE A 71 -4.89 1.85 -22.33
CA PHE A 71 -6.23 2.40 -22.25
C PHE A 71 -7.17 1.39 -21.61
N ASP A 72 -8.03 1.88 -20.74
CA ASP A 72 -9.08 1.05 -20.14
C ASP A 72 -10.24 0.76 -21.13
N VAL A 73 -11.25 0.06 -20.63
CA VAL A 73 -12.45 -0.29 -21.42
C VAL A 73 -13.22 0.94 -21.89
N GLN A 74 -13.11 2.06 -21.17
CA GLN A 74 -13.73 3.34 -21.51
C GLN A 74 -12.81 4.25 -22.36
N ASP A 75 -11.71 3.73 -22.89
CA ASP A 75 -10.69 4.50 -23.63
C ASP A 75 -10.01 5.61 -22.79
N ARG A 76 -9.99 5.51 -21.48
CA ARG A 76 -9.24 6.44 -20.64
C ARG A 76 -7.78 5.99 -20.54
N PRO A 77 -6.81 6.90 -20.68
CA PRO A 77 -5.39 6.54 -20.61
C PRO A 77 -5.00 6.14 -19.19
N ILE A 78 -4.36 5.01 -19.05
CA ILE A 78 -3.74 4.53 -17.82
C ILE A 78 -2.29 4.19 -18.13
N VAL A 79 -1.37 4.81 -17.41
CA VAL A 79 0.06 4.56 -17.55
C VAL A 79 0.56 3.84 -16.32
N PHE A 80 1.24 2.72 -16.52
CA PHE A 80 1.92 1.97 -15.47
C PHE A 80 3.41 2.17 -15.61
N ARG A 81 4.11 2.32 -14.50
CA ARG A 81 5.56 2.15 -14.47
C ARG A 81 5.89 0.66 -14.39
N ASN A 82 7.08 0.31 -14.78
CA ASN A 82 7.60 -1.05 -14.72
C ASN A 82 8.98 -1.01 -14.07
N GLU A 83 9.03 -1.18 -12.76
CA GLU A 83 10.24 -1.15 -11.95
C GLU A 83 10.35 -2.39 -11.08
N ASP A 84 11.60 -2.83 -10.84
CA ASP A 84 11.87 -3.88 -9.88
C ASP A 84 11.61 -3.39 -8.45
N THR A 85 11.01 -4.22 -7.64
CA THR A 85 10.84 -3.97 -6.22
C THR A 85 11.95 -4.60 -5.40
N GLY A 86 12.63 -5.61 -5.95
CA GLY A 86 13.65 -6.34 -5.25
C GLY A 86 13.14 -6.87 -3.89
N TRP A 87 13.92 -6.69 -2.86
CA TRP A 87 13.57 -6.98 -1.46
C TRP A 87 12.88 -5.82 -0.74
N GLY A 88 12.61 -4.73 -1.45
CA GLY A 88 11.98 -3.53 -0.90
C GLY A 88 10.49 -3.68 -0.66
N TRP A 89 9.96 -2.75 0.13
CA TRP A 89 8.51 -2.65 0.36
C TRP A 89 7.81 -1.91 -0.81
N PRO A 90 6.64 -2.37 -1.23
CA PRO A 90 5.92 -3.59 -0.86
C PRO A 90 6.57 -4.85 -1.44
N PHE A 91 6.56 -5.95 -0.66
CA PHE A 91 7.33 -7.17 -0.90
C PHE A 91 6.78 -8.01 -2.06
N TYR A 92 6.85 -7.48 -3.28
CA TYR A 92 6.45 -8.21 -4.49
C TYR A 92 7.55 -9.12 -5.04
N PHE A 93 8.80 -8.94 -4.59
CA PHE A 93 9.97 -9.71 -5.02
C PHE A 93 10.11 -9.76 -6.55
N LYS A 94 9.81 -8.64 -7.19
CA LYS A 94 9.97 -8.49 -8.63
C LYS A 94 11.41 -8.11 -8.94
N PHE A 95 12.07 -8.92 -9.77
CA PHE A 95 13.49 -8.79 -10.13
C PHE A 95 13.70 -8.77 -11.65
N ASP A 96 12.63 -8.82 -12.44
CA ASP A 96 12.72 -8.96 -13.88
C ASP A 96 11.81 -7.97 -14.61
N THR A 97 12.25 -6.73 -14.61
CA THR A 97 11.58 -5.64 -15.32
C THR A 97 11.69 -5.81 -16.83
N SER A 98 12.83 -6.33 -17.34
CA SER A 98 13.09 -6.44 -18.76
C SER A 98 12.17 -7.44 -19.46
N ASN A 99 11.93 -8.62 -18.87
CA ASN A 99 11.01 -9.60 -19.42
C ASN A 99 9.58 -9.10 -19.42
N LEU A 100 9.16 -8.42 -18.33
CA LEU A 100 7.83 -7.81 -18.28
C LEU A 100 7.65 -6.73 -19.37
N GLN A 101 8.70 -5.95 -19.64
CA GLN A 101 8.68 -4.93 -20.70
C GLN A 101 8.59 -5.56 -22.08
N ALA A 102 9.33 -6.63 -22.32
CA ALA A 102 9.28 -7.39 -23.58
C ALA A 102 7.88 -8.01 -23.80
N GLU A 103 7.29 -8.60 -22.75
CA GLU A 103 5.94 -9.14 -22.79
C GLU A 103 4.92 -8.02 -23.08
N ALA A 104 5.01 -6.87 -22.42
CA ALA A 104 4.15 -5.72 -22.69
C ALA A 104 4.27 -5.25 -24.13
N SER A 105 5.48 -5.20 -24.66
CA SER A 105 5.75 -4.82 -26.06
C SER A 105 5.15 -5.82 -27.07
N ASN A 106 5.17 -7.11 -26.76
CA ASN A 106 4.58 -8.16 -27.58
C ASN A 106 3.05 -8.12 -27.57
N LEU A 107 2.44 -7.67 -26.46
CA LEU A 107 0.99 -7.59 -26.29
C LEU A 107 0.38 -6.25 -26.74
N ARG A 108 1.14 -5.39 -27.42
CA ARG A 108 0.63 -4.13 -27.96
C ARG A 108 -0.47 -4.36 -28.99
N SER A 109 -1.53 -3.59 -28.90
CA SER A 109 -2.64 -3.66 -29.83
C SER A 109 -3.25 -2.27 -30.05
N ALA A 110 -3.32 -1.84 -31.29
CA ALA A 110 -4.01 -0.60 -31.63
C ALA A 110 -5.53 -0.77 -31.55
N LYS A 111 -6.25 0.33 -31.25
CA LYS A 111 -7.72 0.33 -31.24
C LYS A 111 -8.33 -0.08 -32.60
N SER A 112 -7.64 0.26 -33.66
CA SER A 112 -8.05 -0.05 -35.04
C SER A 112 -7.72 -1.48 -35.48
N SER A 113 -7.09 -2.29 -34.63
CA SER A 113 -6.75 -3.68 -34.95
C SER A 113 -8.02 -4.51 -35.16
N ALA A 114 -8.01 -5.42 -36.10
CA ALA A 114 -9.12 -6.34 -36.36
C ALA A 114 -9.48 -7.19 -35.12
N GLN A 115 -8.50 -7.47 -34.30
CA GLN A 115 -8.65 -8.09 -32.98
C GLN A 115 -7.89 -7.28 -31.97
N VAL A 116 -8.60 -6.65 -31.01
CA VAL A 116 -8.01 -5.91 -29.91
C VAL A 116 -7.54 -6.89 -28.85
N GLN A 117 -6.26 -6.86 -28.52
CA GLN A 117 -5.71 -7.70 -27.46
C GLN A 117 -5.92 -7.03 -26.09
N TRP A 118 -6.76 -7.65 -25.26
CA TRP A 118 -6.95 -7.21 -23.90
C TRP A 118 -5.95 -7.91 -22.96
N VAL A 119 -5.47 -7.17 -21.97
CA VAL A 119 -4.45 -7.63 -21.02
C VAL A 119 -4.87 -7.25 -19.61
N LYS A 120 -4.85 -8.21 -18.72
CA LYS A 120 -5.01 -7.96 -17.28
C LYS A 120 -3.64 -7.61 -16.72
N ILE A 121 -3.49 -6.39 -16.24
CA ILE A 121 -2.29 -5.91 -15.54
C ILE A 121 -2.52 -6.01 -14.04
N ARG A 122 -1.71 -6.83 -13.37
CA ARG A 122 -1.62 -6.81 -11.91
C ARG A 122 -0.61 -5.77 -11.50
N HIS A 123 -1.03 -4.85 -10.63
CA HIS A 123 -0.19 -3.74 -10.20
C HIS A 123 -0.43 -3.39 -8.73
N TYR A 124 0.39 -2.53 -8.17
CA TYR A 124 0.20 -1.90 -6.88
C TYR A 124 0.53 -0.41 -6.97
N GLY A 125 0.11 0.34 -5.96
CA GLY A 125 0.35 1.78 -5.91
C GLY A 125 -0.82 2.61 -6.40
N TRP A 126 -0.73 3.90 -6.15
CA TRP A 126 -1.77 4.85 -6.56
C TRP A 126 -1.43 5.51 -7.89
N ARG A 127 -2.46 5.89 -8.60
CA ARG A 127 -2.37 6.83 -9.71
C ARG A 127 -2.71 8.23 -9.20
N ASN A 128 -1.77 9.16 -9.30
CA ASN A 128 -2.01 10.57 -9.02
C ASN A 128 -1.38 11.43 -10.14
N THR A 129 -2.23 12.07 -10.94
CA THR A 129 -1.78 12.89 -12.07
C THR A 129 -1.09 14.16 -11.63
N PHE A 130 -1.56 14.79 -10.55
CA PHE A 130 -1.00 16.03 -10.02
C PHE A 130 0.45 15.85 -9.50
N LEU A 131 0.73 14.72 -8.88
CA LEU A 131 2.05 14.37 -8.36
C LEU A 131 2.88 13.52 -9.32
N SER A 132 2.37 13.24 -10.53
CA SER A 132 3.02 12.34 -11.49
C SER A 132 3.41 10.97 -10.90
N ILE A 133 2.52 10.43 -10.04
CA ILE A 133 2.68 9.11 -9.44
C ILE A 133 1.97 8.08 -10.32
N TYR A 134 2.65 6.98 -10.60
CA TYR A 134 2.19 5.89 -11.44
C TYR A 134 2.17 4.56 -10.67
N PRO A 135 1.12 3.73 -10.82
CA PRO A 135 1.12 2.38 -10.26
C PRO A 135 2.22 1.52 -10.91
N ASN A 136 2.78 0.60 -10.15
CA ASN A 136 3.83 -0.28 -10.64
C ASN A 136 3.25 -1.61 -11.11
N ALA A 137 3.45 -1.94 -12.39
CA ALA A 137 3.06 -3.22 -12.96
C ALA A 137 3.90 -4.37 -12.36
N VAL A 138 3.23 -5.45 -11.97
CA VAL A 138 3.85 -6.64 -11.37
C VAL A 138 3.81 -7.82 -12.34
N SER A 139 2.69 -8.03 -13.02
CA SER A 139 2.55 -9.10 -14.01
C SER A 139 1.49 -8.74 -15.05
N LEU A 140 1.62 -9.33 -16.21
CA LEU A 140 0.69 -9.22 -17.32
C LEU A 140 0.05 -10.58 -17.58
N LYS A 141 -1.21 -10.60 -18.01
CA LYS A 141 -1.87 -11.81 -18.50
C LYS A 141 -2.81 -11.43 -19.65
N PRO A 142 -2.64 -11.99 -20.85
CA PRO A 142 -3.61 -11.84 -21.92
C PRO A 142 -4.96 -12.40 -21.48
N VAL A 143 -6.04 -11.71 -21.84
CA VAL A 143 -7.41 -12.09 -21.51
C VAL A 143 -8.29 -12.09 -22.75
N SER A 144 -9.40 -12.83 -22.70
CA SER A 144 -10.27 -13.01 -23.86
C SER A 144 -11.12 -11.78 -24.19
N GLY A 145 -11.33 -10.88 -23.23
CA GLY A 145 -12.17 -9.71 -23.43
C GLY A 145 -12.08 -8.70 -22.29
N PRO A 146 -12.70 -7.52 -22.49
CA PRO A 146 -12.65 -6.41 -21.53
C PRO A 146 -13.40 -6.71 -20.22
N ASP A 147 -14.39 -7.60 -20.25
CA ASP A 147 -15.26 -7.90 -19.11
C ASP A 147 -14.71 -9.01 -18.19
N GLU A 148 -13.48 -9.48 -18.45
CA GLU A 148 -12.90 -10.53 -17.63
C GLU A 148 -12.56 -10.06 -16.24
N THR A 149 -13.43 -10.39 -15.30
CA THR A 149 -13.24 -10.09 -13.88
C THR A 149 -12.64 -11.28 -13.15
N SER A 150 -11.80 -11.01 -12.16
CA SER A 150 -11.29 -12.05 -11.27
C SER A 150 -11.50 -11.64 -9.82
N PHE A 151 -12.01 -12.58 -9.02
CA PHE A 151 -12.16 -12.35 -7.59
C PHE A 151 -10.77 -12.14 -6.95
N PRO A 152 -10.58 -11.11 -6.10
CA PRO A 152 -9.29 -10.77 -5.50
C PRO A 152 -8.96 -11.70 -4.30
N TRP A 153 -8.79 -13.00 -4.56
CA TRP A 153 -8.55 -14.01 -3.54
C TRP A 153 -7.39 -13.67 -2.60
N PHE A 154 -6.29 -13.19 -3.17
CA PHE A 154 -5.13 -12.81 -2.37
C PHE A 154 -5.49 -11.73 -1.33
N ASN A 155 -6.14 -10.67 -1.77
CA ASN A 155 -6.53 -9.56 -0.88
C ASN A 155 -7.51 -10.03 0.19
N THR A 156 -8.48 -10.87 -0.19
CA THR A 156 -9.48 -11.41 0.73
C THR A 156 -8.83 -12.28 1.82
N VAL A 157 -7.99 -13.22 1.43
CA VAL A 157 -7.29 -14.10 2.38
C VAL A 157 -6.34 -13.29 3.27
N PHE A 158 -5.54 -12.40 2.67
CA PHE A 158 -4.59 -11.58 3.40
C PHE A 158 -5.29 -10.69 4.44
N LEU A 159 -6.35 -9.97 4.06
CA LEU A 159 -7.09 -9.09 4.97
C LEU A 159 -7.81 -9.88 6.07
N THR A 160 -8.33 -11.06 5.75
CA THR A 160 -8.93 -11.94 6.76
C THR A 160 -7.91 -12.39 7.79
N LEU A 161 -6.74 -12.86 7.35
CA LEU A 161 -5.66 -13.26 8.26
C LEU A 161 -5.16 -12.07 9.10
N LEU A 162 -4.97 -10.91 8.48
CA LEU A 162 -4.59 -9.69 9.19
C LEU A 162 -5.62 -9.32 10.28
N GLY A 163 -6.91 -9.39 9.96
CA GLY A 163 -8.00 -9.17 10.91
C GLY A 163 -7.98 -10.16 12.08
N LEU A 164 -7.75 -11.44 11.79
CA LEU A 164 -7.63 -12.49 12.82
C LEU A 164 -6.42 -12.24 13.74
N VAL A 165 -5.28 -11.89 13.18
CA VAL A 165 -4.07 -11.56 13.96
C VAL A 165 -4.33 -10.34 14.84
N PHE A 166 -4.92 -9.29 14.29
CA PHE A 166 -5.27 -8.09 15.05
C PHE A 166 -6.26 -8.41 16.20
N TRP A 167 -7.28 -9.21 15.93
CA TRP A 167 -8.23 -9.65 16.95
C TRP A 167 -7.55 -10.48 18.05
N ALA A 168 -6.69 -11.42 17.68
CA ALA A 168 -5.95 -12.25 18.64
C ALA A 168 -5.02 -11.39 19.52
N LEU A 169 -4.29 -10.44 18.92
CA LEU A 169 -3.45 -9.49 19.64
C LEU A 169 -4.26 -8.61 20.60
N ARG A 170 -5.41 -8.10 20.13
CA ARG A 170 -6.32 -7.31 20.97
C ARG A 170 -6.83 -8.10 22.19
N VAL A 171 -7.29 -9.35 21.98
CA VAL A 171 -7.75 -10.21 23.06
C VAL A 171 -6.62 -10.50 24.05
N ARG A 172 -5.41 -10.81 23.52
CA ARG A 172 -4.22 -11.02 24.36
C ARG A 172 -3.83 -9.77 25.18
N TRP A 173 -3.89 -8.61 24.53
CA TRP A 173 -3.62 -7.33 25.19
C TRP A 173 -4.62 -7.02 26.30
N LEU A 174 -5.91 -7.20 26.06
CA LEU A 174 -6.96 -6.98 27.06
C LEU A 174 -6.79 -7.91 28.28
N ARG A 175 -6.46 -9.17 28.04
CA ARG A 175 -6.16 -10.13 29.12
C ARG A 175 -4.90 -9.74 29.90
N PHE A 176 -3.88 -9.30 29.24
CA PHE A 176 -2.64 -8.80 29.87
C PHE A 176 -2.93 -7.56 30.71
N TYR A 177 -3.65 -6.59 30.15
CA TYR A 177 -4.05 -5.37 30.85
C TYR A 177 -4.83 -5.72 32.13
N ALA A 178 -5.87 -6.53 32.03
CA ALA A 178 -6.71 -6.91 33.17
C ALA A 178 -5.94 -7.68 34.25
N ARG A 179 -4.96 -8.52 33.87
CA ARG A 179 -4.23 -9.34 34.84
C ARG A 179 -3.03 -8.65 35.48
N ARG A 180 -2.36 -7.76 34.73
CA ARG A 180 -1.08 -7.19 35.15
C ARG A 180 -1.12 -5.70 35.43
N LEU A 181 -1.83 -4.93 34.61
CA LEU A 181 -1.81 -3.46 34.70
C LEU A 181 -2.94 -2.92 35.57
N SER A 182 -4.19 -3.46 35.41
CA SER A 182 -5.33 -2.99 36.21
C SER A 182 -5.04 -3.03 37.73
N PRO A 183 -4.54 -4.14 38.32
CA PRO A 183 -4.30 -4.17 39.78
C PRO A 183 -3.26 -3.12 40.26
N ILE A 184 -2.29 -2.79 39.38
CA ILE A 184 -1.27 -1.77 39.70
C ILE A 184 -1.91 -0.38 39.72
N PHE A 185 -2.75 -0.06 38.76
CA PHE A 185 -3.44 1.23 38.70
C PHE A 185 -4.46 1.35 39.82
N ASP A 186 -5.21 0.30 40.15
CA ASP A 186 -6.17 0.27 41.23
C ASP A 186 -5.45 0.50 42.59
N ALA A 187 -4.32 -0.15 42.83
CA ALA A 187 -3.50 0.06 44.04
C ALA A 187 -2.88 1.47 44.11
N MET A 188 -2.51 2.06 42.97
CA MET A 188 -2.04 3.45 42.92
C MET A 188 -3.16 4.45 43.25
N GLU A 189 -4.33 4.22 42.66
CA GLU A 189 -5.51 5.07 42.91
C GLU A 189 -5.92 5.03 44.39
N GLU A 190 -5.93 3.85 45.01
CA GLU A 190 -6.18 3.67 46.43
C GLU A 190 -5.16 4.39 47.30
N ARG A 191 -3.86 4.27 47.02
CA ARG A 191 -2.81 5.01 47.74
C ARG A 191 -2.96 6.52 47.60
N LEU A 192 -3.26 7.01 46.40
CA LEU A 192 -3.50 8.43 46.14
C LEU A 192 -4.74 8.92 46.87
N SER A 193 -5.83 8.17 46.90
CA SER A 193 -7.05 8.54 47.60
C SER A 193 -6.84 8.61 49.09
N ASN A 194 -6.12 7.64 49.66
CA ASN A 194 -5.75 7.60 51.10
C ASN A 194 -4.84 8.77 51.46
N PHE A 195 -3.86 9.10 50.63
CA PHE A 195 -3.00 10.28 50.83
C PHE A 195 -3.82 11.58 50.83
N TRP A 196 -4.73 11.77 49.89
CA TRP A 196 -5.60 12.95 49.86
C TRP A 196 -6.61 12.98 51.01
N ALA A 197 -7.07 11.85 51.49
CA ALA A 197 -7.90 11.76 52.68
C ALA A 197 -7.11 12.20 53.93
N TRP A 198 -5.86 11.73 54.06
CA TRP A 198 -4.95 12.13 55.13
C TRP A 198 -4.64 13.64 55.11
N VAL A 199 -4.28 14.22 53.95
CA VAL A 199 -4.05 15.66 53.80
C VAL A 199 -5.29 16.48 54.18
N ARG A 200 -6.51 16.00 53.85
CA ARG A 200 -7.75 16.68 54.20
C ARG A 200 -8.07 16.62 55.70
N SER A 201 -7.58 15.63 56.40
CA SER A 201 -7.76 15.55 57.87
C SER A 201 -7.02 16.65 58.61
N PHE A 202 -5.82 17.04 58.16
CA PHE A 202 -5.05 18.16 58.75
C PHE A 202 -5.67 19.55 58.53
N ARG A 203 -6.55 19.69 57.56
CA ARG A 203 -7.18 20.97 57.22
C ARG A 203 -8.49 21.23 58.03
N LYS A 204 -8.92 20.27 58.86
CA LYS A 204 -10.13 20.35 59.67
C LYS A 204 -9.83 20.58 61.16
N THR A 205 -8.56 20.64 61.53
CA THR A 205 -8.07 21.06 62.86
C THR A 205 -7.57 22.49 62.79
#